data_c943c5020d599fb03d430e666419981c
#
_entry.id   c943c5020d599fb03d430e666419981c
#
_cell.length_a   1.000
_cell.length_b   1.000
_cell.length_c   1.000
_cell.angle_alpha   90.00
_cell.angle_beta   90.00
_cell.angle_gamma   90.00
#
_symmetry.space_group_name_H-M   'P 1'
#
loop_
_entity.id
_entity.type
_entity.pdbx_description
1 polymer ?
#
loop_
_entity_poly.entity_id
_entity_poly.type
_entity_poly.pdbx_seq_one_letter_code
_entity_poly.pdbx_strand_id
1 'polypeptide(L)'
;MGGEITVWWGPDDMVSALGFGTEENMAAVRAMKSSLASWHDATPVCLIDRKRLGALAAEQGLAGYTPLERLVLATLGGVVARSGVTPADKRALIVLATTKGEIGSLGSAPERCDLNRTAEVVGRYFGTAHRPLLISNACISGVSAIVIAARLIRSGRYDHVFVAGFDLLSDFIVSGFNAFKSVSPTLCRPYDAARDGLTLGEACGAVLLTRDRRLSGTGVSVAGGGISNDANHISAPSRTGDGLWYAIRAALAEAGTGAGEVGLVNTHGTATAYNDEMESKALHLAGLCGVPCNSLKPYFGHTLGASGVIESIVTVRELCEGTCFGVKGYAECGVPYPPDVSAAHREIRTDTALKTASGFGGCNAAVVFRRAAGPNAAPGNETAEGQGCGPNTGVQGGERLPGGCLYPKRNGYERE
;
A
#
# COMPACT_ATOMS: atom_id res chain seq x y z
N MET A 1 4.43 -13.45 -30.61
CA MET A 1 4.44 -12.33 -29.67
C MET A 1 3.52 -12.73 -28.52
N GLY A 2 4.05 -13.04 -27.33
CA GLY A 2 3.24 -13.36 -26.15
C GLY A 2 2.54 -12.07 -25.70
N GLY A 3 1.22 -12.11 -25.57
CA GLY A 3 0.45 -10.99 -25.05
C GLY A 3 0.92 -10.61 -23.64
N GLU A 4 0.77 -9.35 -23.25
CA GLU A 4 1.12 -8.83 -21.93
C GLU A 4 0.35 -9.60 -20.84
N ILE A 5 1.07 -10.11 -19.83
CA ILE A 5 0.47 -10.88 -18.74
C ILE A 5 -0.23 -9.93 -17.77
N THR A 6 -1.55 -9.98 -17.70
CA THR A 6 -2.32 -9.28 -16.68
C THR A 6 -2.17 -9.98 -15.33
N VAL A 7 -1.91 -9.21 -14.27
CA VAL A 7 -1.79 -9.70 -12.90
C VAL A 7 -3.05 -9.35 -12.13
N TRP A 8 -3.82 -10.36 -11.77
CA TRP A 8 -5.11 -10.22 -11.12
C TRP A 8 -4.98 -10.27 -9.59
N TRP A 9 -5.82 -9.48 -8.92
CA TRP A 9 -6.04 -9.53 -7.49
C TRP A 9 -7.00 -10.70 -7.19
N GLY A 10 -6.48 -11.74 -6.56
CA GLY A 10 -7.22 -12.94 -6.17
C GLY A 10 -7.82 -12.84 -4.76
N PRO A 11 -8.06 -13.97 -4.09
CA PRO A 11 -8.50 -14.01 -2.69
C PRO A 11 -7.55 -13.26 -1.77
N ASP A 12 -8.11 -12.53 -0.83
CA ASP A 12 -7.39 -11.78 0.18
C ASP A 12 -7.92 -12.04 1.59
N ASP A 13 -7.13 -11.74 2.59
CA ASP A 13 -7.50 -11.82 4.00
C ASP A 13 -6.73 -10.79 4.82
N MET A 14 -7.30 -10.36 5.94
CA MET A 14 -6.59 -9.50 6.89
C MET A 14 -7.07 -9.70 8.33
N VAL A 15 -6.11 -9.58 9.25
CA VAL A 15 -6.33 -9.53 10.70
C VAL A 15 -5.74 -8.22 11.20
N SER A 16 -6.53 -7.45 11.92
CA SER A 16 -6.11 -6.18 12.50
C SER A 16 -6.79 -5.94 13.86
N ALA A 17 -6.57 -4.77 14.43
CA ALA A 17 -7.29 -4.32 15.61
C ALA A 17 -8.81 -4.21 15.40
N LEU A 18 -9.28 -4.09 14.15
CA LEU A 18 -10.70 -3.96 13.81
C LEU A 18 -11.39 -5.30 13.67
N GLY A 19 -10.68 -6.39 13.41
CA GLY A 19 -11.32 -7.69 13.25
C GLY A 19 -10.44 -8.76 12.60
N PHE A 20 -11.05 -9.92 12.42
CA PHE A 20 -10.44 -11.13 11.85
C PHE A 20 -11.17 -11.49 10.55
N GLY A 21 -10.45 -11.42 9.43
CA GLY A 21 -11.01 -11.56 8.10
C GLY A 21 -11.32 -10.22 7.43
N THR A 22 -11.25 -10.20 6.08
CA THR A 22 -11.47 -8.99 5.29
C THR A 22 -12.83 -8.36 5.56
N GLU A 23 -13.90 -9.15 5.61
CA GLU A 23 -15.27 -8.61 5.74
C GLU A 23 -15.54 -7.94 7.10
N GLU A 24 -15.02 -8.50 8.22
CA GLU A 24 -15.15 -7.87 9.54
C GLU A 24 -14.44 -6.52 9.59
N ASN A 25 -13.21 -6.46 9.05
CA ASN A 25 -12.46 -5.22 8.94
C ASN A 25 -13.17 -4.19 8.05
N MET A 26 -13.68 -4.59 6.89
CA MET A 26 -14.42 -3.70 5.99
C MET A 26 -15.71 -3.18 6.62
N ALA A 27 -16.44 -4.02 7.37
CA ALA A 27 -17.63 -3.57 8.11
C ALA A 27 -17.27 -2.51 9.15
N ALA A 28 -16.12 -2.65 9.83
CA ALA A 28 -15.65 -1.65 10.78
C ALA A 28 -15.23 -0.34 10.08
N VAL A 29 -14.55 -0.40 8.92
CA VAL A 29 -14.18 0.78 8.13
C VAL A 29 -15.43 1.51 7.64
N ARG A 30 -16.41 0.80 7.05
CA ARG A 30 -17.70 1.39 6.62
C ARG A 30 -18.47 2.04 7.78
N ALA A 31 -18.33 1.52 8.98
CA ALA A 31 -18.93 2.09 10.21
C ALA A 31 -18.04 3.17 10.85
N MET A 32 -16.95 3.59 10.21
CA MET A 32 -15.97 4.56 10.72
C MET A 32 -15.45 4.21 12.13
N LYS A 33 -15.31 2.93 12.46
CA LYS A 33 -14.78 2.47 13.74
C LYS A 33 -13.26 2.54 13.76
N SER A 34 -12.70 2.80 14.94
CA SER A 34 -11.28 2.66 15.27
C SER A 34 -11.19 1.82 16.55
N SER A 35 -10.14 1.02 16.68
CA SER A 35 -9.90 0.24 17.89
C SER A 35 -8.64 0.77 18.57
N LEU A 36 -8.79 1.80 19.39
CA LEU A 36 -7.70 2.42 20.12
C LEU A 36 -7.54 1.78 21.50
N ALA A 37 -6.35 1.33 21.80
CA ALA A 37 -5.90 0.81 23.07
C ALA A 37 -4.70 1.63 23.58
N SER A 38 -4.19 1.32 24.78
CA SER A 38 -2.98 1.93 25.29
C SER A 38 -1.85 0.91 25.41
N TRP A 39 -0.66 1.31 25.00
CA TRP A 39 0.58 0.56 25.27
C TRP A 39 1.16 1.03 26.60
N HIS A 40 1.22 0.12 27.59
CA HIS A 40 1.68 0.42 28.95
C HIS A 40 1.02 1.70 29.55
N ASP A 41 -0.31 1.84 29.34
CA ASP A 41 -1.14 2.94 29.83
C ASP A 41 -0.68 4.36 29.41
N ALA A 42 0.21 4.47 28.41
CA ALA A 42 0.79 5.74 27.99
C ALA A 42 0.59 6.08 26.50
N THR A 43 0.86 5.14 25.59
CA THR A 43 0.89 5.41 24.15
C THR A 43 -0.34 4.84 23.47
N PRO A 44 -1.14 5.66 22.75
CA PRO A 44 -2.27 5.17 21.97
C PRO A 44 -1.82 4.29 20.80
N VAL A 45 -2.40 3.10 20.68
CA VAL A 45 -2.07 2.10 19.66
C VAL A 45 -3.30 1.31 19.22
N CYS A 46 -3.24 0.66 18.06
CA CYS A 46 -4.28 -0.27 17.58
C CYS A 46 -3.75 -1.70 17.69
N LEU A 47 -4.29 -2.48 18.66
CA LEU A 47 -3.80 -3.83 18.97
C LEU A 47 -4.77 -4.91 18.49
N ILE A 48 -4.21 -5.99 17.94
CA ILE A 48 -4.96 -7.22 17.65
C ILE A 48 -5.39 -7.88 18.97
N ASP A 49 -6.63 -8.37 19.02
CA ASP A 49 -7.12 -9.16 20.15
C ASP A 49 -6.34 -10.48 20.28
N ARG A 50 -5.47 -10.55 21.27
CA ARG A 50 -4.61 -11.71 21.52
C ARG A 50 -5.39 -12.97 21.90
N LYS A 51 -6.56 -12.82 22.53
CA LYS A 51 -7.42 -13.97 22.91
C LYS A 51 -8.03 -14.58 21.66
N ARG A 52 -8.60 -13.74 20.78
CA ARG A 52 -9.13 -14.21 19.49
C ARG A 52 -8.06 -14.81 18.60
N LEU A 53 -6.86 -14.21 18.52
CA LEU A 53 -5.73 -14.77 17.78
C LEU A 53 -5.33 -16.13 18.34
N GLY A 54 -5.30 -16.30 19.67
CA GLY A 54 -5.01 -17.55 20.34
C GLY A 54 -6.06 -18.63 20.04
N ALA A 55 -7.34 -18.29 20.05
CA ALA A 55 -8.44 -19.19 19.71
C ALA A 55 -8.36 -19.65 18.24
N LEU A 56 -8.20 -18.72 17.30
CA LEU A 56 -8.02 -19.03 15.87
C LEU A 56 -6.82 -19.92 15.64
N ALA A 57 -5.70 -19.64 16.31
CA ALA A 57 -4.49 -20.45 16.21
C ALA A 57 -4.68 -21.88 16.77
N ALA A 58 -5.44 -22.03 17.85
CA ALA A 58 -5.75 -23.33 18.42
C ALA A 58 -6.61 -24.17 17.46
N GLU A 59 -7.65 -23.57 16.87
CA GLU A 59 -8.53 -24.20 15.88
C GLU A 59 -7.75 -24.67 14.65
N GLN A 60 -6.69 -23.97 14.26
CA GLN A 60 -5.84 -24.30 13.10
C GLN A 60 -4.60 -25.13 13.45
N GLY A 61 -4.44 -25.59 14.69
CA GLY A 61 -3.30 -26.39 15.11
C GLY A 61 -1.99 -25.60 15.21
N LEU A 62 -2.04 -24.28 15.39
CA LEU A 62 -0.88 -23.38 15.41
C LEU A 62 -0.35 -23.09 16.83
N ALA A 63 -0.74 -23.85 17.85
CA ALA A 63 -0.39 -23.58 19.26
C ALA A 63 1.13 -23.53 19.52
N GLY A 64 1.93 -24.28 18.74
CA GLY A 64 3.40 -24.34 18.87
C GLY A 64 4.18 -23.17 18.26
N TYR A 65 3.50 -22.23 17.60
CA TYR A 65 4.11 -21.08 16.93
C TYR A 65 4.06 -19.81 17.80
N THR A 66 4.95 -18.85 17.52
CA THR A 66 4.92 -17.53 18.19
C THR A 66 3.66 -16.73 17.81
N PRO A 67 3.31 -15.67 18.54
CA PRO A 67 2.17 -14.82 18.17
C PRO A 67 2.27 -14.25 16.75
N LEU A 68 3.47 -13.82 16.30
CA LEU A 68 3.68 -13.34 14.94
C LEU A 68 3.51 -14.44 13.91
N GLU A 69 4.13 -15.60 14.14
CA GLU A 69 4.02 -16.76 13.26
C GLU A 69 2.55 -17.23 13.15
N ARG A 70 1.80 -17.31 14.27
CA ARG A 70 0.36 -17.62 14.28
C ARG A 70 -0.43 -16.64 13.41
N LEU A 71 -0.17 -15.36 13.56
CA LEU A 71 -0.84 -14.31 12.81
C LEU A 71 -0.63 -14.50 11.30
N VAL A 72 0.62 -14.69 10.88
CA VAL A 72 0.97 -14.88 9.46
C VAL A 72 0.40 -16.18 8.90
N LEU A 73 0.59 -17.28 9.62
CA LEU A 73 0.16 -18.61 9.16
C LEU A 73 -1.37 -18.69 9.06
N ALA A 74 -2.10 -18.13 10.02
CA ALA A 74 -3.56 -18.12 9.99
C ALA A 74 -4.10 -17.26 8.85
N THR A 75 -3.60 -16.02 8.69
CA THR A 75 -4.07 -15.08 7.65
C THR A 75 -3.75 -15.60 6.25
N LEU A 76 -2.50 -16.03 6.03
CA LEU A 76 -2.08 -16.59 4.74
C LEU A 76 -2.77 -17.93 4.43
N GLY A 77 -2.97 -18.77 5.46
CA GLY A 77 -3.71 -20.03 5.37
C GLY A 77 -5.12 -19.85 4.84
N GLY A 78 -5.81 -18.80 5.29
CA GLY A 78 -7.13 -18.43 4.78
C GLY A 78 -7.12 -18.11 3.28
N VAL A 79 -6.10 -17.39 2.79
CA VAL A 79 -5.94 -17.09 1.36
C VAL A 79 -5.62 -18.36 0.56
N VAL A 80 -4.71 -19.20 1.04
CA VAL A 80 -4.37 -20.48 0.41
C VAL A 80 -5.61 -21.36 0.26
N ALA A 81 -6.39 -21.53 1.34
CA ALA A 81 -7.59 -22.36 1.33
C ALA A 81 -8.64 -21.85 0.33
N ARG A 82 -8.89 -20.53 0.29
CA ARG A 82 -9.88 -19.94 -0.64
C ARG A 82 -9.43 -19.92 -2.08
N SER A 83 -8.13 -19.90 -2.34
CA SER A 83 -7.60 -19.87 -3.72
C SER A 83 -7.61 -21.24 -4.40
N GLY A 84 -7.52 -22.32 -3.65
CA GLY A 84 -7.28 -23.66 -4.16
C GLY A 84 -5.90 -23.86 -4.81
N VAL A 85 -5.02 -22.84 -4.73
CA VAL A 85 -3.65 -22.91 -5.25
C VAL A 85 -2.72 -23.41 -4.15
N THR A 86 -1.93 -24.45 -4.46
CA THR A 86 -0.94 -24.95 -3.50
C THR A 86 0.37 -24.18 -3.56
N PRO A 87 0.90 -23.70 -2.41
CA PRO A 87 2.23 -23.10 -2.36
C PRO A 87 3.38 -24.08 -2.69
N ALA A 88 3.11 -25.39 -2.71
CA ALA A 88 4.05 -26.42 -3.14
C ALA A 88 4.22 -26.49 -4.68
N ASP A 89 3.41 -25.80 -5.44
CA ASP A 89 3.57 -25.70 -6.90
C ASP A 89 4.86 -24.95 -7.25
N LYS A 90 5.63 -25.48 -8.20
CA LYS A 90 6.84 -24.84 -8.73
C LYS A 90 6.57 -23.50 -9.45
N ARG A 91 5.31 -23.24 -9.82
CA ARG A 91 4.86 -21.97 -10.42
C ARG A 91 4.26 -21.02 -9.37
N ALA A 92 4.27 -21.41 -8.08
CA ALA A 92 3.84 -20.57 -6.96
C ALA A 92 5.04 -20.07 -6.14
N LEU A 93 4.90 -18.87 -5.56
CA LEU A 93 5.87 -18.27 -4.64
C LEU A 93 5.12 -17.62 -3.49
N ILE A 94 5.75 -17.57 -2.31
CA ILE A 94 5.32 -16.70 -1.20
C ILE A 94 6.28 -15.52 -1.11
N VAL A 95 5.74 -14.29 -1.03
CA VAL A 95 6.47 -13.05 -0.76
C VAL A 95 5.98 -12.49 0.57
N LEU A 96 6.89 -12.30 1.49
CA LEU A 96 6.64 -11.81 2.85
C LEU A 96 7.14 -10.38 2.98
N ALA A 97 6.40 -9.53 3.68
CA ALA A 97 6.75 -8.13 3.96
C ALA A 97 6.64 -7.84 5.45
N THR A 98 7.72 -7.40 6.06
CA THR A 98 7.77 -7.00 7.48
C THR A 98 8.87 -5.99 7.70
N THR A 99 8.76 -5.16 8.72
CA THR A 99 9.82 -4.20 9.04
C THR A 99 10.90 -4.83 9.93
N LYS A 100 10.53 -5.70 10.86
CA LYS A 100 11.43 -6.20 11.90
C LYS A 100 11.20 -7.66 12.29
N GLY A 101 10.22 -8.34 11.66
CA GLY A 101 9.90 -9.74 12.01
C GLY A 101 9.60 -9.93 13.50
N GLU A 102 10.15 -10.97 14.09
CA GLU A 102 9.92 -11.38 15.47
C GLU A 102 10.73 -10.53 16.50
N ILE A 103 10.80 -9.21 16.30
CA ILE A 103 11.60 -8.31 17.17
C ILE A 103 11.14 -8.33 18.64
N GLY A 104 9.91 -8.74 18.91
CA GLY A 104 9.40 -8.93 20.27
C GLY A 104 10.15 -10.01 21.06
N SER A 105 10.88 -10.90 20.38
CA SER A 105 11.71 -11.94 21.01
C SER A 105 13.12 -11.47 21.37
N LEU A 106 13.50 -10.21 21.11
CA LEU A 106 14.86 -9.70 21.25
C LEU A 106 15.47 -9.97 22.66
N GLY A 107 14.67 -9.84 23.72
CA GLY A 107 15.12 -10.06 25.10
C GLY A 107 15.10 -11.52 25.58
N SER A 108 14.41 -12.42 24.88
CA SER A 108 14.19 -13.81 25.32
C SER A 108 14.77 -14.86 24.38
N ALA A 109 14.75 -14.63 23.08
CA ALA A 109 15.21 -15.53 22.03
C ALA A 109 15.70 -14.71 20.81
N PRO A 110 16.85 -14.01 20.92
CA PRO A 110 17.33 -13.07 19.90
C PRO A 110 17.59 -13.74 18.53
N GLU A 111 17.85 -15.02 18.49
CA GLU A 111 18.01 -15.79 17.26
C GLU A 111 16.73 -15.86 16.42
N ARG A 112 15.56 -15.60 17.03
CA ARG A 112 14.28 -15.51 16.33
C ARG A 112 14.09 -14.18 15.58
N CYS A 113 14.86 -13.15 15.94
CA CYS A 113 14.80 -11.84 15.30
C CYS A 113 15.42 -11.82 13.89
N ASP A 114 16.10 -12.91 13.47
CA ASP A 114 16.51 -13.06 12.08
C ASP A 114 15.26 -13.14 11.19
N LEU A 115 15.12 -12.16 10.29
CA LEU A 115 14.00 -12.07 9.37
C LEU A 115 13.82 -13.34 8.52
N ASN A 116 14.92 -13.99 8.16
CA ASN A 116 14.88 -15.24 7.40
C ASN A 116 14.20 -16.37 8.18
N ARG A 117 14.26 -16.33 9.50
CA ARG A 117 13.63 -17.35 10.34
C ARG A 117 12.13 -17.44 10.15
N THR A 118 11.44 -16.28 10.10
CA THR A 118 10.01 -16.25 9.81
C THR A 118 9.71 -16.80 8.41
N ALA A 119 10.54 -16.46 7.41
CA ALA A 119 10.38 -17.00 6.07
C ALA A 119 10.54 -18.53 6.02
N GLU A 120 11.50 -19.07 6.76
CA GLU A 120 11.72 -20.53 6.87
C GLU A 120 10.54 -21.24 7.54
N VAL A 121 9.97 -20.65 8.61
CA VAL A 121 8.80 -21.21 9.30
C VAL A 121 7.61 -21.25 8.36
N VAL A 122 7.31 -20.15 7.67
CA VAL A 122 6.23 -20.07 6.69
C VAL A 122 6.44 -21.06 5.53
N GLY A 123 7.65 -21.12 4.98
CA GLY A 123 7.99 -22.05 3.90
C GLY A 123 7.81 -23.51 4.28
N ARG A 124 8.25 -23.88 5.49
CA ARG A 124 8.11 -25.24 6.02
C ARG A 124 6.65 -25.60 6.28
N TYR A 125 5.88 -24.68 6.87
CA TYR A 125 4.48 -24.91 7.18
C TYR A 125 3.64 -25.19 5.92
N PHE A 126 3.82 -24.37 4.86
CA PHE A 126 3.09 -24.54 3.61
C PHE A 126 3.73 -25.53 2.62
N GLY A 127 4.87 -26.13 2.96
CA GLY A 127 5.58 -27.06 2.08
C GLY A 127 5.99 -26.45 0.74
N THR A 128 6.41 -25.17 0.74
CA THR A 128 6.66 -24.41 -0.49
C THR A 128 7.75 -25.01 -1.36
N ALA A 129 7.56 -25.01 -2.68
CA ALA A 129 8.58 -25.45 -3.65
C ALA A 129 9.81 -24.53 -3.66
N HIS A 130 9.63 -23.27 -3.31
CA HIS A 130 10.68 -22.24 -3.26
C HIS A 130 10.75 -21.63 -1.86
N ARG A 131 11.96 -21.23 -1.45
CA ARG A 131 12.10 -20.42 -0.23
C ARG A 131 11.28 -19.13 -0.39
N PRO A 132 10.43 -18.76 0.59
CA PRO A 132 9.72 -17.50 0.54
C PRO A 132 10.69 -16.31 0.40
N LEU A 133 10.34 -15.37 -0.47
CA LEU A 133 11.06 -14.11 -0.61
C LEU A 133 10.61 -13.15 0.49
N LEU A 134 11.57 -12.56 1.20
CA LEU A 134 11.28 -11.59 2.26
C LEU A 134 11.70 -10.20 1.83
N ILE A 135 10.80 -9.24 1.97
CA ILE A 135 10.98 -7.82 1.70
C ILE A 135 10.93 -7.06 3.03
N SER A 136 12.02 -6.38 3.36
CA SER A 136 12.09 -5.47 4.50
C SER A 136 12.63 -4.14 4.04
N ASN A 137 11.74 -3.18 3.83
CA ASN A 137 12.05 -1.83 3.35
C ASN A 137 11.16 -0.81 4.07
N ALA A 138 11.35 -0.70 5.39
CA ALA A 138 10.56 0.15 6.26
C ALA A 138 9.02 0.03 5.96
N CYS A 139 8.30 1.15 6.01
CA CYS A 139 6.84 1.17 5.88
C CYS A 139 6.34 0.87 4.46
N ILE A 140 7.22 0.91 3.45
CA ILE A 140 6.84 0.57 2.07
C ILE A 140 6.91 -0.93 1.76
N SER A 141 7.34 -1.77 2.72
CA SER A 141 7.58 -3.21 2.52
C SER A 141 6.38 -3.90 1.85
N GLY A 142 5.16 -3.63 2.31
CA GLY A 142 3.94 -4.24 1.79
C GLY A 142 3.64 -3.84 0.34
N VAL A 143 3.73 -2.55 -0.01
CA VAL A 143 3.55 -2.09 -1.41
C VAL A 143 4.66 -2.63 -2.30
N SER A 144 5.90 -2.62 -1.82
CA SER A 144 7.05 -3.19 -2.55
C SER A 144 6.86 -4.68 -2.83
N ALA A 145 6.31 -5.45 -1.87
CA ALA A 145 6.02 -6.86 -2.04
C ALA A 145 4.97 -7.11 -3.14
N ILE A 146 3.90 -6.29 -3.19
CA ILE A 146 2.89 -6.35 -4.25
C ILE A 146 3.52 -6.05 -5.61
N VAL A 147 4.32 -4.98 -5.72
CA VAL A 147 5.00 -4.58 -6.97
C VAL A 147 5.95 -5.67 -7.46
N ILE A 148 6.79 -6.22 -6.56
CA ILE A 148 7.74 -7.28 -6.89
C ILE A 148 7.00 -8.55 -7.32
N ALA A 149 5.96 -8.95 -6.59
CA ALA A 149 5.12 -10.11 -6.92
C ALA A 149 4.47 -9.98 -8.30
N ALA A 150 3.93 -8.79 -8.61
CA ALA A 150 3.36 -8.52 -9.93
C ALA A 150 4.40 -8.63 -11.05
N ARG A 151 5.59 -8.10 -10.86
CA ARG A 151 6.71 -8.20 -11.82
C ARG A 151 7.19 -9.64 -12.02
N LEU A 152 7.23 -10.45 -10.95
CA LEU A 152 7.58 -11.87 -11.02
C LEU A 152 6.56 -12.67 -11.86
N ILE A 153 5.27 -12.32 -11.78
CA ILE A 153 4.22 -12.93 -12.61
C ILE A 153 4.35 -12.44 -14.06
N ARG A 154 4.50 -11.12 -14.30
CA ARG A 154 4.65 -10.56 -15.65
C ARG A 154 5.87 -11.10 -16.40
N SER A 155 6.96 -11.38 -15.68
CA SER A 155 8.14 -12.03 -16.27
C SER A 155 7.91 -13.49 -16.68
N GLY A 156 6.74 -14.06 -16.40
CA GLY A 156 6.43 -15.46 -16.66
C GLY A 156 7.14 -16.45 -15.75
N ARG A 157 7.85 -15.98 -14.71
CA ARG A 157 8.59 -16.85 -13.79
C ARG A 157 7.65 -17.64 -12.86
N TYR A 158 6.56 -16.99 -12.41
CA TYR A 158 5.54 -17.59 -11.57
C TYR A 158 4.15 -17.30 -12.16
N ASP A 159 3.19 -18.18 -11.87
CA ASP A 159 1.79 -17.99 -12.22
C ASP A 159 0.98 -17.43 -11.05
N HIS A 160 1.42 -17.74 -9.83
CA HIS A 160 0.77 -17.41 -8.59
C HIS A 160 1.79 -16.90 -7.57
N VAL A 161 1.52 -15.78 -6.94
CA VAL A 161 2.35 -15.25 -5.85
C VAL A 161 1.46 -14.86 -4.69
N PHE A 162 1.64 -15.54 -3.56
CA PHE A 162 1.02 -15.18 -2.30
C PHE A 162 1.84 -14.07 -1.66
N VAL A 163 1.23 -12.94 -1.37
CA VAL A 163 1.86 -11.81 -0.67
C VAL A 163 1.29 -11.75 0.73
N ALA A 164 2.13 -11.67 1.76
CA ALA A 164 1.69 -11.40 3.12
C ALA A 164 2.54 -10.29 3.75
N GLY A 165 1.88 -9.24 4.24
CA GLY A 165 2.51 -8.15 4.99
C GLY A 165 2.07 -8.18 6.44
N PHE A 166 3.01 -8.12 7.40
CA PHE A 166 2.72 -8.30 8.81
C PHE A 166 3.72 -7.59 9.71
N ASP A 167 3.26 -7.06 10.82
CA ASP A 167 4.07 -6.65 11.96
C ASP A 167 3.21 -6.67 13.24
N LEU A 168 3.83 -7.00 14.37
CA LEU A 168 3.31 -6.83 15.71
C LEU A 168 4.11 -5.76 16.45
N LEU A 169 3.48 -5.05 17.38
CA LEU A 169 4.15 -4.08 18.22
C LEU A 169 4.95 -4.77 19.33
N SER A 170 6.01 -4.09 19.75
CA SER A 170 6.88 -4.45 20.87
C SER A 170 7.43 -3.18 21.52
N ASP A 171 8.00 -3.30 22.71
CA ASP A 171 8.64 -2.17 23.40
C ASP A 171 9.73 -1.53 22.56
N PHE A 172 10.48 -2.34 21.79
CA PHE A 172 11.50 -1.83 20.86
C PHE A 172 10.88 -0.89 19.82
N ILE A 173 9.75 -1.26 19.23
CA ILE A 173 9.07 -0.46 18.18
C ILE A 173 8.47 0.81 18.82
N VAL A 174 7.66 0.64 19.87
CA VAL A 174 6.94 1.77 20.49
C VAL A 174 7.91 2.78 21.07
N SER A 175 8.95 2.33 21.80
CA SER A 175 10.00 3.21 22.34
C SER A 175 10.77 3.94 21.24
N GLY A 176 11.08 3.24 20.13
CA GLY A 176 11.76 3.85 18.99
C GLY A 176 10.94 4.99 18.36
N PHE A 177 9.65 4.79 18.10
CA PHE A 177 8.79 5.84 17.56
C PHE A 177 8.54 6.99 18.56
N ASN A 178 8.44 6.70 19.85
CA ASN A 178 8.35 7.71 20.90
C ASN A 178 9.64 8.57 20.98
N ALA A 179 10.82 7.94 20.84
CA ALA A 179 12.11 8.65 20.81
C ALA A 179 12.20 9.64 19.63
N PHE A 180 11.59 9.32 18.49
CA PHE A 180 11.46 10.23 17.34
C PHE A 180 10.36 11.29 17.52
N LYS A 181 9.61 11.27 18.63
CA LYS A 181 8.47 12.20 18.87
C LYS A 181 7.49 12.22 17.71
N SER A 182 7.23 11.04 17.11
CA SER A 182 6.39 10.90 15.93
C SER A 182 5.01 10.30 16.23
N VAL A 183 4.76 9.91 17.49
CA VAL A 183 3.49 9.30 17.93
C VAL A 183 2.55 10.39 18.46
N SER A 184 1.30 10.35 18.00
CA SER A 184 0.23 11.20 18.51
C SER A 184 -0.21 10.76 19.91
N PRO A 185 -0.52 11.69 20.83
CA PRO A 185 -1.15 11.36 22.11
C PRO A 185 -2.62 10.95 21.99
N THR A 186 -3.19 11.05 20.78
CA THR A 186 -4.57 10.68 20.47
C THR A 186 -4.61 9.85 19.17
N LEU A 187 -5.78 9.68 18.57
CA LEU A 187 -5.91 9.10 17.24
C LEU A 187 -5.31 10.04 16.18
N CYS A 188 -4.48 9.51 15.29
CA CYS A 188 -3.85 10.26 14.22
C CYS A 188 -4.89 10.89 13.27
N ARG A 189 -4.56 12.08 12.74
CA ARG A 189 -5.43 12.88 11.86
C ARG A 189 -4.67 13.28 10.59
N PRO A 190 -4.55 12.37 9.61
CA PRO A 190 -3.81 12.66 8.37
C PRO A 190 -4.31 13.92 7.66
N TYR A 191 -3.38 14.75 7.22
CA TYR A 191 -3.58 16.04 6.51
C TYR A 191 -4.26 17.14 7.31
N ASP A 192 -4.71 16.87 8.53
CA ASP A 192 -5.39 17.86 9.38
C ASP A 192 -4.41 18.93 9.88
N ALA A 193 -4.92 20.15 10.06
CA ALA A 193 -4.15 21.27 10.61
C ALA A 193 -3.68 21.00 12.04
N ALA A 194 -4.45 20.25 12.82
CA ALA A 194 -4.12 19.84 14.19
C ALA A 194 -3.44 18.47 14.28
N ARG A 195 -2.88 17.94 13.17
CA ARG A 195 -2.12 16.69 13.20
C ARG A 195 -0.86 16.82 14.05
N ASP A 196 -0.57 15.83 14.85
CA ASP A 196 0.48 15.86 15.87
C ASP A 196 1.30 14.57 15.93
N GLY A 197 1.06 13.62 15.02
CA GLY A 197 1.79 12.36 14.95
C GLY A 197 0.94 11.19 14.49
N LEU A 198 1.56 10.04 14.36
CA LEU A 198 0.93 8.79 13.95
C LEU A 198 0.38 8.02 15.15
N THR A 199 -0.57 7.13 14.90
CA THR A 199 -0.96 6.06 15.83
C THR A 199 -0.35 4.76 15.31
N LEU A 200 0.38 4.00 16.12
CA LEU A 200 0.92 2.70 15.74
C LEU A 200 -0.18 1.63 15.75
N GLY A 201 -0.01 0.59 14.93
CA GLY A 201 -0.96 -0.52 14.87
C GLY A 201 -0.31 -1.85 14.52
N GLU A 202 -1.07 -2.92 14.73
CA GLU A 202 -0.71 -4.29 14.40
C GLU A 202 -1.63 -4.83 13.33
N ALA A 203 -1.09 -5.55 12.36
CA ALA A 203 -1.88 -6.27 11.38
C ALA A 203 -1.10 -7.38 10.68
N CYS A 204 -1.85 -8.26 10.04
CA CYS A 204 -1.41 -9.05 8.91
C CYS A 204 -2.43 -8.91 7.78
N GLY A 205 -1.97 -8.63 6.57
CA GLY A 205 -2.77 -8.74 5.36
C GLY A 205 -2.12 -9.76 4.42
N ALA A 206 -2.94 -10.54 3.73
CA ALA A 206 -2.47 -11.48 2.74
C ALA A 206 -3.35 -11.45 1.48
N VAL A 207 -2.75 -11.68 0.32
CA VAL A 207 -3.44 -11.72 -0.98
C VAL A 207 -2.76 -12.68 -1.93
N LEU A 208 -3.54 -13.34 -2.79
CA LEU A 208 -3.01 -14.03 -3.95
C LEU A 208 -2.97 -13.08 -5.15
N LEU A 209 -1.79 -12.85 -5.72
CA LEU A 209 -1.66 -12.29 -7.06
C LEU A 209 -1.52 -13.42 -8.07
N THR A 210 -2.23 -13.34 -9.20
CA THR A 210 -2.29 -14.46 -10.15
C THR A 210 -2.46 -14.00 -11.60
N ARG A 211 -1.94 -14.77 -12.55
CA ARG A 211 -2.27 -14.59 -13.97
C ARG A 211 -3.63 -15.18 -14.36
N ASP A 212 -4.21 -16.03 -13.51
CA ASP A 212 -5.50 -16.67 -13.80
C ASP A 212 -6.66 -15.75 -13.38
N ARG A 213 -7.34 -15.18 -14.39
CA ARG A 213 -8.52 -14.32 -14.22
C ARG A 213 -9.64 -14.97 -13.42
N ARG A 214 -9.78 -16.28 -13.49
CA ARG A 214 -10.86 -17.02 -12.81
C ARG A 214 -10.74 -16.97 -11.28
N LEU A 215 -9.53 -16.75 -10.76
CA LEU A 215 -9.27 -16.61 -9.31
C LEU A 215 -9.53 -15.19 -8.80
N SER A 216 -9.87 -14.23 -9.67
CA SER A 216 -10.17 -12.86 -9.26
C SER A 216 -11.66 -12.64 -9.10
N GLY A 217 -12.16 -12.69 -7.89
CA GLY A 217 -13.55 -12.36 -7.57
C GLY A 217 -13.89 -10.87 -7.76
N THR A 218 -12.88 -9.98 -7.62
CA THR A 218 -13.06 -8.53 -7.73
C THR A 218 -12.95 -7.99 -9.16
N GLY A 219 -12.31 -8.73 -10.06
CA GLY A 219 -11.99 -8.23 -11.40
C GLY A 219 -10.96 -7.08 -11.42
N VAL A 220 -10.24 -6.87 -10.31
CA VAL A 220 -9.18 -5.87 -10.22
C VAL A 220 -7.84 -6.47 -10.56
N SER A 221 -7.00 -5.73 -11.24
CA SER A 221 -5.61 -6.07 -11.56
C SER A 221 -4.63 -5.11 -10.92
N VAL A 222 -3.41 -5.59 -10.67
CA VAL A 222 -2.24 -4.74 -10.37
C VAL A 222 -1.70 -4.26 -11.70
N ALA A 223 -2.03 -3.04 -12.11
CA ALA A 223 -1.72 -2.50 -13.42
C ALA A 223 -0.27 -2.04 -13.55
N GLY A 224 0.30 -1.43 -12.51
CA GLY A 224 1.69 -0.97 -12.52
C GLY A 224 2.20 -0.68 -11.13
N GLY A 225 3.51 -0.52 -10.98
CA GLY A 225 4.14 -0.21 -9.71
C GLY A 225 5.45 0.57 -9.85
N GLY A 226 5.77 1.37 -8.85
CA GLY A 226 7.01 2.15 -8.79
C GLY A 226 7.61 2.11 -7.40
N ILE A 227 8.94 2.02 -7.33
CA ILE A 227 9.72 2.08 -6.09
C ILE A 227 10.86 3.06 -6.32
N SER A 228 11.09 3.95 -5.36
CA SER A 228 12.17 4.94 -5.42
C SER A 228 12.79 5.18 -4.03
N ASN A 229 13.90 5.89 -4.01
CA ASN A 229 14.50 6.39 -2.78
C ASN A 229 14.94 7.83 -2.99
N ASP A 230 14.58 8.73 -2.06
CA ASP A 230 14.95 10.15 -2.14
C ASP A 230 16.35 10.44 -1.56
N ALA A 231 16.92 9.49 -0.81
CA ALA A 231 18.24 9.56 -0.19
C ALA A 231 18.47 10.84 0.64
N ASN A 232 17.39 11.44 1.19
CA ASN A 232 17.46 12.73 1.87
C ASN A 232 17.94 12.59 3.32
N HIS A 233 17.24 11.80 4.14
CA HIS A 233 17.55 11.64 5.57
C HIS A 233 17.06 10.29 6.09
N ILE A 234 17.67 9.79 7.17
CA ILE A 234 17.33 8.47 7.72
C ILE A 234 15.90 8.40 8.30
N SER A 235 15.38 9.48 8.85
CA SER A 235 14.05 9.52 9.49
C SER A 235 13.12 10.62 8.99
N ALA A 236 13.60 11.51 8.12
CA ALA A 236 12.80 12.58 7.55
C ALA A 236 12.65 12.39 6.03
N PRO A 237 11.46 12.60 5.46
CA PRO A 237 11.25 12.53 4.02
C PRO A 237 11.91 13.71 3.29
N SER A 238 11.99 13.61 1.96
CA SER A 238 12.35 14.74 1.09
C SER A 238 11.50 15.96 1.38
N ARG A 239 12.07 17.15 1.31
CA ARG A 239 11.33 18.42 1.48
C ARG A 239 10.53 18.78 0.23
N THR A 240 10.86 18.20 -0.92
CA THR A 240 10.30 18.56 -2.23
C THR A 240 9.20 17.59 -2.70
N GLY A 241 9.15 16.37 -2.15
CA GLY A 241 8.20 15.32 -2.55
C GLY A 241 8.60 14.60 -3.83
N ASP A 242 9.73 14.92 -4.44
CA ASP A 242 10.20 14.33 -5.69
C ASP A 242 10.44 12.83 -5.60
N GLY A 243 10.93 12.30 -4.47
CA GLY A 243 11.10 10.87 -4.27
C GLY A 243 9.79 10.09 -4.48
N LEU A 244 8.73 10.47 -3.79
CA LEU A 244 7.41 9.85 -3.96
C LEU A 244 6.82 10.13 -5.34
N TRP A 245 6.97 11.34 -5.87
CA TRP A 245 6.56 11.67 -7.23
C TRP A 245 7.21 10.75 -8.27
N TYR A 246 8.52 10.42 -8.14
CA TYR A 246 9.17 9.44 -9.02
C TYR A 246 8.53 8.05 -8.93
N ALA A 247 8.18 7.58 -7.72
CA ALA A 247 7.48 6.30 -7.56
C ALA A 247 6.10 6.32 -8.23
N ILE A 248 5.32 7.39 -8.03
CA ILE A 248 4.02 7.59 -8.66
C ILE A 248 4.15 7.59 -10.19
N ARG A 249 5.08 8.39 -10.73
CA ARG A 249 5.32 8.47 -12.18
C ARG A 249 5.70 7.12 -12.79
N ALA A 250 6.56 6.38 -12.11
CA ALA A 250 6.96 5.05 -12.55
C ALA A 250 5.79 4.06 -12.54
N ALA A 251 4.94 4.11 -11.50
CA ALA A 251 3.76 3.25 -11.39
C ALA A 251 2.73 3.55 -12.49
N LEU A 252 2.46 4.84 -12.75
CA LEU A 252 1.55 5.26 -13.83
C LEU A 252 2.10 4.88 -15.21
N ALA A 253 3.40 5.06 -15.45
CA ALA A 253 4.04 4.68 -16.71
C ALA A 253 3.98 3.16 -16.95
N GLU A 254 4.28 2.33 -15.92
CA GLU A 254 4.15 0.86 -16.01
C GLU A 254 2.71 0.42 -16.22
N ALA A 255 1.74 1.16 -15.67
CA ALA A 255 0.31 0.91 -15.87
C ALA A 255 -0.23 1.39 -17.24
N GLY A 256 0.55 2.15 -18.02
CA GLY A 256 0.04 2.83 -19.21
C GLY A 256 -1.14 3.76 -18.90
N THR A 257 -1.09 4.48 -17.77
CA THR A 257 -2.19 5.30 -17.23
C THR A 257 -1.72 6.74 -17.03
N GLY A 258 -2.52 7.69 -17.47
CA GLY A 258 -2.32 9.12 -17.16
C GLY A 258 -2.88 9.50 -15.78
N ALA A 259 -2.37 10.59 -15.20
CA ALA A 259 -2.89 11.10 -13.92
C ALA A 259 -4.40 11.40 -13.96
N GLY A 260 -4.92 11.85 -15.10
CA GLY A 260 -6.35 12.15 -15.30
C GLY A 260 -7.27 10.93 -15.31
N GLU A 261 -6.72 9.72 -15.38
CA GLU A 261 -7.49 8.46 -15.32
C GLU A 261 -7.56 7.90 -13.88
N VAL A 262 -6.77 8.44 -12.95
CA VAL A 262 -6.79 8.06 -11.55
C VAL A 262 -7.96 8.76 -10.85
N GLY A 263 -8.91 8.02 -10.33
CA GLY A 263 -10.07 8.59 -9.64
C GLY A 263 -10.14 8.27 -8.15
N LEU A 264 -9.12 7.61 -7.60
CA LEU A 264 -8.95 7.36 -6.17
C LEU A 264 -7.47 7.29 -5.82
N VAL A 265 -7.05 7.97 -4.76
CA VAL A 265 -5.71 7.84 -4.19
C VAL A 265 -5.81 7.39 -2.72
N ASN A 266 -5.31 6.21 -2.41
CA ASN A 266 -5.06 5.84 -1.03
C ASN A 266 -3.63 6.21 -0.68
N THR A 267 -3.47 7.17 0.22
CA THR A 267 -2.18 7.77 0.56
C THR A 267 -1.50 7.04 1.72
N HIS A 268 -0.22 7.35 1.93
CA HIS A 268 0.48 6.92 3.14
C HIS A 268 -0.06 7.62 4.39
N GLY A 269 -0.22 8.96 4.34
CA GLY A 269 -0.96 9.79 5.29
C GLY A 269 -0.78 9.39 6.75
N THR A 270 0.36 9.73 7.38
CA THR A 270 0.70 9.29 8.74
C THR A 270 0.27 10.26 9.83
N ALA A 271 -0.25 11.43 9.47
CA ALA A 271 -0.52 12.54 10.38
C ALA A 271 0.75 13.13 11.04
N THR A 272 1.93 12.78 10.57
CA THR A 272 3.15 13.48 10.95
C THR A 272 3.35 14.73 10.10
N ALA A 273 3.83 15.81 10.69
CA ALA A 273 3.94 17.10 10.01
C ALA A 273 4.71 16.98 8.67
N TYR A 274 5.87 16.34 8.69
CA TYR A 274 6.77 16.27 7.54
C TYR A 274 6.31 15.31 6.46
N ASN A 275 5.75 14.14 6.83
CA ASN A 275 5.29 13.17 5.83
C ASN A 275 4.11 13.71 5.04
N ASP A 276 3.08 14.22 5.72
CA ASP A 276 1.86 14.67 5.05
C ASP A 276 2.14 15.90 4.17
N GLU A 277 3.07 16.77 4.61
CA GLU A 277 3.55 17.89 3.77
C GLU A 277 4.30 17.39 2.54
N MET A 278 5.22 16.44 2.69
CA MET A 278 5.96 15.85 1.57
C MET A 278 5.00 15.16 0.57
N GLU A 279 4.06 14.38 1.09
CA GLU A 279 3.11 13.65 0.26
C GLU A 279 2.17 14.58 -0.50
N SER A 280 1.71 15.69 0.14
CA SER A 280 0.91 16.72 -0.54
C SER A 280 1.67 17.35 -1.73
N LYS A 281 2.97 17.61 -1.58
CA LYS A 281 3.84 18.09 -2.67
C LYS A 281 3.98 17.06 -3.79
N ALA A 282 4.15 15.79 -3.46
CA ALA A 282 4.27 14.72 -4.44
C ALA A 282 2.98 14.55 -5.25
N LEU A 283 1.81 14.62 -4.59
CA LEU A 283 0.50 14.58 -5.26
C LEU A 283 0.30 15.80 -6.18
N HIS A 284 0.73 16.99 -5.74
CA HIS A 284 0.71 18.20 -6.57
C HIS A 284 1.58 18.04 -7.82
N LEU A 285 2.83 17.59 -7.68
CA LEU A 285 3.74 17.32 -8.80
C LEU A 285 3.20 16.26 -9.76
N ALA A 286 2.41 15.31 -9.26
CA ALA A 286 1.77 14.27 -10.06
C ALA A 286 0.45 14.73 -10.72
N GLY A 287 -0.07 15.93 -10.41
CA GLY A 287 -1.37 16.40 -10.88
C GLY A 287 -2.57 15.70 -10.25
N LEU A 288 -2.43 15.21 -9.00
CA LEU A 288 -3.43 14.39 -8.31
C LEU A 288 -4.14 15.09 -7.14
N CYS A 289 -3.90 16.38 -6.87
CA CYS A 289 -4.52 17.09 -5.74
C CYS A 289 -6.06 17.11 -5.79
N GLY A 290 -6.67 17.14 -6.97
CA GLY A 290 -8.13 17.13 -7.14
C GLY A 290 -8.75 15.74 -7.20
N VAL A 291 -7.97 14.68 -6.99
CA VAL A 291 -8.46 13.30 -6.99
C VAL A 291 -8.90 12.92 -5.58
N PRO A 292 -10.13 12.37 -5.39
CA PRO A 292 -10.57 11.85 -4.10
C PRO A 292 -9.51 10.99 -3.45
N CYS A 293 -9.09 11.38 -2.24
CA CYS A 293 -8.05 10.66 -1.55
C CYS A 293 -8.35 10.42 -0.08
N ASN A 294 -7.72 9.39 0.47
CA ASN A 294 -7.81 9.08 1.88
C ASN A 294 -6.51 8.54 2.46
N SER A 295 -6.49 8.43 3.79
CA SER A 295 -5.57 7.60 4.56
C SER A 295 -6.36 6.71 5.51
N LEU A 296 -5.97 5.46 5.58
CA LEU A 296 -6.62 4.46 6.44
C LEU A 296 -5.96 4.32 7.81
N LYS A 297 -4.93 5.12 8.10
CA LYS A 297 -4.23 5.09 9.40
C LYS A 297 -5.15 5.35 10.61
N PRO A 298 -6.18 6.23 10.54
CA PRO A 298 -7.09 6.40 11.66
C PRO A 298 -7.96 5.17 11.99
N TYR A 299 -8.05 4.21 11.09
CA TYR A 299 -8.80 2.97 11.31
C TYR A 299 -7.92 1.88 11.91
N PHE A 300 -6.76 1.64 11.33
CA PHE A 300 -5.89 0.50 11.64
C PHE A 300 -4.68 0.86 12.51
N GLY A 301 -4.37 2.16 12.64
CA GLY A 301 -3.06 2.61 13.01
C GLY A 301 -2.05 2.44 11.87
N HIS A 302 -0.82 2.88 12.08
CA HIS A 302 0.30 2.58 11.17
C HIS A 302 0.83 1.19 11.46
N THR A 303 0.44 0.23 10.64
CA THR A 303 0.76 -1.19 10.81
C THR A 303 2.07 -1.61 10.14
N LEU A 304 3.00 -0.65 9.97
CA LEU A 304 4.37 -0.86 9.52
C LEU A 304 4.46 -1.62 8.19
N GLY A 305 5.08 -2.81 8.16
CA GLY A 305 5.21 -3.65 6.96
C GLY A 305 3.90 -4.23 6.44
N ALA A 306 2.88 -4.36 7.32
CA ALA A 306 1.55 -4.78 6.93
C ALA A 306 0.76 -3.68 6.19
N SER A 307 1.05 -2.39 6.46
CA SER A 307 0.26 -1.25 5.97
C SER A 307 -0.01 -1.31 4.48
N GLY A 308 1.03 -1.56 3.68
CA GLY A 308 0.90 -1.59 2.22
C GLY A 308 -0.07 -2.67 1.72
N VAL A 309 -0.15 -3.81 2.40
CA VAL A 309 -1.04 -4.93 1.99
C VAL A 309 -2.46 -4.68 2.46
N ILE A 310 -2.70 -4.38 3.76
CA ILE A 310 -4.06 -4.17 4.28
C ILE A 310 -4.74 -2.96 3.64
N GLU A 311 -4.00 -1.86 3.44
CA GLU A 311 -4.51 -0.67 2.79
C GLU A 311 -4.80 -0.92 1.30
N SER A 312 -4.01 -1.76 0.61
CA SER A 312 -4.30 -2.20 -0.76
C SER A 312 -5.56 -3.07 -0.84
N ILE A 313 -5.78 -3.98 0.14
CA ILE A 313 -7.03 -4.75 0.23
C ILE A 313 -8.23 -3.79 0.31
N VAL A 314 -8.17 -2.79 1.18
CA VAL A 314 -9.24 -1.79 1.31
C VAL A 314 -9.39 -0.98 0.02
N THR A 315 -8.29 -0.53 -0.60
CA THR A 315 -8.34 0.23 -1.88
C THR A 315 -9.01 -0.56 -3.00
N VAL A 316 -8.75 -1.87 -3.08
CA VAL A 316 -9.45 -2.75 -4.05
C VAL A 316 -10.95 -2.82 -3.74
N ARG A 317 -11.34 -2.87 -2.45
CA ARG A 317 -12.77 -2.84 -2.06
C ARG A 317 -13.40 -1.48 -2.39
N GLU A 318 -12.71 -0.36 -2.17
CA GLU A 318 -13.16 0.98 -2.55
C GLU A 318 -13.49 1.07 -4.04
N LEU A 319 -12.61 0.54 -4.91
CA LEU A 319 -12.88 0.44 -6.35
C LEU A 319 -14.12 -0.39 -6.67
N CYS A 320 -14.31 -1.53 -5.98
CA CYS A 320 -15.44 -2.41 -6.21
C CYS A 320 -16.76 -1.78 -5.74
N GLU A 321 -16.73 -1.05 -4.61
CA GLU A 321 -17.89 -0.43 -3.98
C GLU A 321 -18.23 0.94 -4.58
N GLY A 322 -17.31 1.54 -5.33
CA GLY A 322 -17.48 2.92 -5.82
C GLY A 322 -17.47 3.93 -4.68
N THR A 323 -16.65 3.72 -3.66
CA THR A 323 -16.63 4.56 -2.44
C THR A 323 -15.20 4.93 -2.06
N CYS A 324 -14.92 6.21 -1.84
CA CYS A 324 -13.73 6.68 -1.15
C CYS A 324 -14.07 6.82 0.35
N PHE A 325 -13.41 6.05 1.20
CA PHE A 325 -13.66 6.12 2.64
C PHE A 325 -13.11 7.42 3.24
N GLY A 326 -13.89 8.02 4.16
CA GLY A 326 -13.51 9.26 4.83
C GLY A 326 -12.31 9.08 5.76
N VAL A 327 -11.54 10.13 5.94
CA VAL A 327 -10.42 10.19 6.91
C VAL A 327 -10.97 10.60 8.26
N LYS A 328 -11.06 9.63 9.17
CA LYS A 328 -11.59 9.87 10.50
C LYS A 328 -10.75 10.90 11.25
N GLY A 329 -11.40 11.91 11.85
CA GLY A 329 -10.76 12.97 12.61
C GLY A 329 -10.24 14.13 11.76
N TYR A 330 -10.34 14.08 10.44
CA TYR A 330 -10.04 15.21 9.57
C TYR A 330 -11.10 16.31 9.70
N ALA A 331 -10.70 17.55 9.87
CA ALA A 331 -11.57 18.71 9.95
C ALA A 331 -11.14 19.85 9.01
N GLU A 332 -9.85 20.19 9.02
CA GLU A 332 -9.30 21.31 8.25
C GLU A 332 -7.94 20.93 7.66
N CYS A 333 -7.69 21.33 6.42
CA CYS A 333 -6.42 21.04 5.76
C CYS A 333 -5.26 21.83 6.36
N GLY A 334 -4.18 21.10 6.73
CA GLY A 334 -2.97 21.68 7.31
C GLY A 334 -1.71 21.46 6.47
N VAL A 335 -1.84 21.20 5.15
CA VAL A 335 -0.70 20.98 4.24
C VAL A 335 -0.72 22.00 3.09
N PRO A 336 0.47 22.31 2.49
CA PRO A 336 0.60 23.41 1.53
C PRO A 336 -0.12 23.17 0.19
N TYR A 337 -0.28 21.92 -0.22
CA TYR A 337 -1.03 21.54 -1.44
C TYR A 337 -2.18 20.63 -1.04
N PRO A 338 -3.37 21.19 -0.78
CA PRO A 338 -4.50 20.42 -0.25
C PRO A 338 -4.87 19.24 -1.15
N PRO A 339 -4.73 17.99 -0.67
CA PRO A 339 -5.32 16.86 -1.36
C PRO A 339 -6.83 16.84 -1.12
N ASP A 340 -7.58 16.20 -2.01
CA ASP A 340 -9.05 16.12 -1.90
C ASP A 340 -9.49 15.07 -0.85
N VAL A 341 -9.27 15.40 0.43
CA VAL A 341 -9.62 14.58 1.60
C VAL A 341 -10.99 14.98 2.14
N SER A 342 -11.77 14.00 2.57
CA SER A 342 -13.05 14.20 3.24
C SER A 342 -13.10 13.47 4.57
N ALA A 343 -13.77 14.03 5.57
CA ALA A 343 -14.08 13.36 6.83
C ALA A 343 -15.17 12.28 6.67
N ALA A 344 -16.02 12.40 5.66
CA ALA A 344 -17.11 11.46 5.39
C ALA A 344 -16.78 10.57 4.17
N HIS A 345 -17.39 9.39 4.13
CA HIS A 345 -17.35 8.55 2.93
C HIS A 345 -17.99 9.29 1.74
N ARG A 346 -17.42 9.10 0.55
CA ARG A 346 -17.90 9.72 -0.69
C ARG A 346 -18.07 8.68 -1.78
N GLU A 347 -19.14 8.84 -2.56
CA GLU A 347 -19.30 8.07 -3.79
C GLU A 347 -18.27 8.50 -4.83
N ILE A 348 -17.64 7.53 -5.50
CA ILE A 348 -16.70 7.76 -6.59
C ILE A 348 -17.07 6.89 -7.79
N ARG A 349 -16.71 7.38 -8.99
CA ARG A 349 -16.89 6.62 -10.24
C ARG A 349 -15.55 6.53 -10.94
N THR A 350 -14.85 5.45 -10.69
CA THR A 350 -13.54 5.20 -11.30
C THR A 350 -13.26 3.70 -11.35
N ASP A 351 -12.44 3.32 -12.32
CA ASP A 351 -11.90 1.98 -12.43
C ASP A 351 -10.39 1.95 -12.10
N THR A 352 -9.80 3.11 -11.74
CA THR A 352 -8.36 3.20 -11.47
C THR A 352 -8.08 3.87 -10.13
N ALA A 353 -7.33 3.19 -9.30
CA ALA A 353 -6.84 3.70 -8.02
C ALA A 353 -5.31 3.63 -7.93
N LEU A 354 -4.75 4.58 -7.21
CA LEU A 354 -3.34 4.64 -6.86
C LEU A 354 -3.19 4.46 -5.34
N LYS A 355 -2.32 3.56 -4.90
CA LYS A 355 -1.88 3.45 -3.51
C LYS A 355 -0.44 3.91 -3.39
N THR A 356 -0.15 4.83 -2.46
CA THR A 356 1.20 5.32 -2.16
C THR A 356 1.68 4.85 -0.79
N ALA A 357 2.97 4.74 -0.62
CA ALA A 357 3.62 4.48 0.66
C ALA A 357 4.98 5.18 0.72
N SER A 358 5.30 5.71 1.91
CA SER A 358 6.60 6.31 2.20
C SER A 358 7.15 5.74 3.50
N GLY A 359 8.46 5.71 3.67
CA GLY A 359 9.07 5.10 4.84
C GLY A 359 10.38 5.77 5.25
N PHE A 360 10.82 5.49 6.46
CA PHE A 360 12.12 5.91 6.95
C PHE A 360 13.24 5.41 6.01
N GLY A 361 14.30 6.20 5.89
CA GLY A 361 15.37 5.96 4.92
C GLY A 361 15.10 6.55 3.54
N GLY A 362 14.02 7.34 3.39
CA GLY A 362 13.67 8.01 2.13
C GLY A 362 13.09 7.07 1.08
N CYS A 363 12.62 5.90 1.48
CA CYS A 363 12.02 4.93 0.56
C CYS A 363 10.56 5.27 0.26
N ASN A 364 10.16 5.16 -1.02
CA ASN A 364 8.83 5.46 -1.51
C ASN A 364 8.37 4.36 -2.47
N ALA A 365 7.07 4.06 -2.45
CA ALA A 365 6.46 3.12 -3.38
C ALA A 365 5.06 3.56 -3.79
N ALA A 366 4.65 3.16 -4.99
CA ALA A 366 3.30 3.37 -5.49
C ALA A 366 2.86 2.15 -6.29
N VAL A 367 1.56 1.83 -6.26
CA VAL A 367 0.97 0.76 -7.05
C VAL A 367 -0.36 1.23 -7.62
N VAL A 368 -0.61 0.91 -8.89
CA VAL A 368 -1.86 1.21 -9.61
C VAL A 368 -2.71 -0.04 -9.67
N PHE A 369 -3.95 0.09 -9.22
CA PHE A 369 -4.99 -0.92 -9.37
C PHE A 369 -5.96 -0.49 -10.46
N ARG A 370 -6.39 -1.44 -11.31
CA ARG A 370 -7.39 -1.19 -12.34
C ARG A 370 -8.46 -2.29 -12.34
N ARG A 371 -9.71 -1.88 -12.24
CA ARG A 371 -10.86 -2.77 -12.38
C ARG A 371 -11.14 -2.98 -13.87
N ALA A 372 -11.27 -4.22 -14.29
CA ALA A 372 -11.69 -4.52 -15.65
C ALA A 372 -13.12 -4.02 -15.89
N ALA A 373 -13.35 -3.41 -17.04
CA ALA A 373 -14.71 -3.07 -17.47
C ALA A 373 -15.61 -4.31 -17.38
N GLY A 374 -16.78 -4.16 -16.75
CA GLY A 374 -17.76 -5.24 -16.68
C GLY A 374 -18.18 -5.67 -18.08
N PRO A 375 -18.66 -6.90 -18.26
CA PRO A 375 -19.08 -7.42 -19.57
C PRO A 375 -20.19 -6.60 -20.26
N ASN A 376 -20.77 -5.63 -19.56
CA ASN A 376 -21.82 -4.72 -20.04
C ASN A 376 -21.39 -3.26 -20.22
N ALA A 377 -20.11 -2.93 -20.12
CA ALA A 377 -19.64 -1.60 -20.52
C ALA A 377 -19.66 -1.56 -22.06
N ALA A 378 -20.69 -0.94 -22.64
CA ALA A 378 -20.72 -0.61 -24.05
C ALA A 378 -19.44 0.17 -24.40
N PRO A 379 -18.80 -0.09 -25.57
CA PRO A 379 -17.68 0.74 -26.03
C PRO A 379 -18.17 2.17 -26.08
N GLY A 380 -17.44 3.09 -25.42
CA GLY A 380 -17.76 4.50 -25.45
C GLY A 380 -17.96 4.93 -26.89
N ASN A 381 -19.09 5.59 -27.17
CA ASN A 381 -19.37 6.21 -28.45
C ASN A 381 -18.19 7.10 -28.82
N GLU A 382 -17.39 6.68 -29.77
CA GLU A 382 -16.61 7.59 -30.59
C GLU A 382 -17.66 8.46 -31.31
N THR A 383 -17.87 9.66 -30.82
CA THR A 383 -18.66 10.67 -31.52
C THR A 383 -17.92 11.02 -32.79
N ALA A 384 -18.46 10.49 -33.88
CA ALA A 384 -18.12 10.87 -35.22
C ALA A 384 -18.44 12.35 -35.47
N GLU A 385 -17.51 12.98 -36.18
CA GLU A 385 -17.74 14.02 -37.18
C GLU A 385 -18.24 15.39 -36.73
N GLY A 386 -17.31 16.30 -36.56
CA GLY A 386 -17.49 17.74 -36.75
C GLY A 386 -17.37 18.06 -38.22
N GLN A 387 -18.48 18.50 -38.81
CA GLN A 387 -18.55 19.10 -40.14
C GLN A 387 -17.68 20.37 -40.26
N GLY A 388 -17.03 20.50 -41.39
CA GLY A 388 -16.09 21.53 -41.73
C GLY A 388 -16.67 22.96 -41.73
N CYS A 389 -15.81 23.91 -41.47
CA CYS A 389 -15.94 25.29 -41.93
C CYS A 389 -14.59 25.71 -42.53
N GLY A 390 -14.67 26.23 -43.72
CA GLY A 390 -13.58 26.56 -44.64
C GLY A 390 -12.67 27.72 -44.21
N PRO A 391 -11.75 28.13 -45.07
CA PRO A 391 -10.47 28.66 -44.67
C PRO A 391 -10.46 30.18 -44.42
N ASN A 392 -9.65 30.61 -43.47
CA ASN A 392 -9.20 31.99 -43.47
C ASN A 392 -7.67 32.09 -43.36
N THR A 393 -7.14 32.87 -44.23
CA THR A 393 -5.77 33.12 -44.65
C THR A 393 -4.94 33.89 -43.63
N GLY A 394 -3.67 33.52 -43.53
CA GLY A 394 -2.54 34.44 -43.35
C GLY A 394 -2.01 34.59 -41.94
N VAL A 395 -0.81 34.21 -41.70
CA VAL A 395 0.43 35.01 -41.58
C VAL A 395 1.63 34.08 -41.22
N GLN A 396 2.73 34.43 -41.82
CA GLN A 396 4.02 33.80 -41.91
C GLN A 396 4.81 33.68 -40.58
N GLY A 397 5.69 32.65 -40.52
CA GLY A 397 7.07 32.79 -40.03
C GLY A 397 7.31 32.27 -38.60
N GLY A 398 8.13 31.24 -38.49
CA GLY A 398 8.74 30.86 -37.23
C GLY A 398 9.35 29.43 -37.26
N GLU A 399 10.64 29.37 -37.32
CA GLU A 399 11.53 28.25 -37.56
C GLU A 399 11.31 27.02 -36.68
N ARG A 400 11.54 25.85 -37.27
CA ARG A 400 11.71 24.54 -36.57
C ARG A 400 13.08 24.48 -35.93
N LEU A 401 13.15 24.05 -34.68
CA LEU A 401 14.37 23.54 -34.07
C LEU A 401 14.21 22.05 -33.74
N PRO A 402 15.28 21.24 -33.94
CA PRO A 402 15.24 19.80 -33.77
C PRO A 402 15.45 19.37 -32.31
N GLY A 403 14.95 18.16 -31.98
CA GLY A 403 15.00 17.58 -30.64
C GLY A 403 16.42 17.37 -30.11
N GLY A 404 16.60 17.61 -28.84
CA GLY A 404 17.76 17.29 -28.05
C GLY A 404 17.41 17.35 -26.56
N CYS A 405 17.40 16.22 -25.89
CA CYS A 405 17.37 16.15 -24.44
C CYS A 405 18.61 16.84 -23.86
N LEU A 406 18.45 17.93 -23.12
CA LEU A 406 19.51 18.53 -22.32
C LEU A 406 19.17 18.38 -20.83
N TYR A 407 20.00 17.62 -20.13
CA TYR A 407 20.09 17.64 -18.67
C TYR A 407 20.61 19.00 -18.21
N PRO A 408 20.04 19.66 -17.19
CA PRO A 408 20.66 20.84 -16.61
C PRO A 408 21.92 20.44 -15.83
N LYS A 409 23.07 21.05 -16.17
CA LYS A 409 24.32 20.93 -15.43
C LYS A 409 24.14 21.56 -14.03
N ARG A 410 24.48 20.81 -12.99
CA ARG A 410 24.63 21.31 -11.61
C ARG A 410 25.82 22.27 -11.56
N ASN A 411 25.55 23.49 -11.11
CA ASN A 411 26.59 24.44 -10.71
C ASN A 411 27.22 24.00 -9.39
N GLY A 412 28.53 24.18 -9.32
CA GLY A 412 29.41 23.66 -8.28
C GLY A 412 29.11 24.17 -6.87
N TYR A 413 29.35 23.29 -5.90
CA TYR A 413 29.56 23.65 -4.51
C TYR A 413 31.04 23.97 -4.35
N GLU A 414 31.36 25.25 -4.04
CA GLU A 414 32.62 25.61 -3.42
C GLU A 414 32.57 25.22 -1.94
N ARG A 415 33.71 24.73 -1.48
CA ARG A 415 33.94 24.35 -0.06
C ARG A 415 34.34 25.60 0.73
N GLU A 416 33.69 25.84 1.84
CA GLU A 416 34.28 26.34 3.06
C GLU A 416 33.76 25.52 4.25
#